data_71fd1aa7ba1fe80d683a37fc107e2baa
#
_entry.id   71fd1aa7ba1fe80d683a37fc107e2baa
#
_cell.length_a   1.000
_cell.length_b   1.000
_cell.length_c   1.000
_cell.angle_alpha   90.00
_cell.angle_beta   90.00
_cell.angle_gamma   90.00
#
_symmetry.space_group_name_H-M   'P 1'
#
loop_
_entity.id
_entity.type
_entity.pdbx_description
1 polymer ?
#
loop_
_entity_poly.entity_id
_entity_poly.type
_entity_poly.pdbx_seq_one_letter_code
_entity_poly.pdbx_strand_id
1 'polypeptide(L)'
;MKFVRNWGRLGMKCNWTTKKLSEIANINPRERIGKGVVAKKIPMDKLQPFCRDIPEFVFEEYKGGTKFKNGDTIMARITPCLENGKVAKVSVLNDDEVGFGSTEYIVFRAINGVSDSDFLYYMICSPVVRNPAIKSMVGSSGRQRVQTDVVANLDIELPHIEEQRKIGSVLRLLDDKIAINNEINNNLAA
;
A
#
# COMPACT_ATOMS: atom_id res chain seq x y z
N MET A 1 -11.79 12.16 12.05
CA MET A 1 -11.17 12.89 13.16
C MET A 1 -11.78 12.54 14.55
N LYS A 2 -12.47 11.43 14.73
CA LYS A 2 -13.08 11.03 16.02
C LYS A 2 -12.52 9.71 16.61
N PHE A 3 -11.67 8.99 15.91
CA PHE A 3 -11.21 7.66 16.36
C PHE A 3 -10.13 7.74 17.46
N VAL A 4 -9.23 8.71 17.42
CA VAL A 4 -8.11 8.84 18.38
C VAL A 4 -8.57 9.47 19.72
N ARG A 5 -9.63 10.26 19.75
CA ARG A 5 -10.12 10.92 21.00
C ARG A 5 -10.72 9.97 22.04
N ASN A 6 -11.01 8.71 21.70
CA ASN A 6 -11.64 7.78 22.65
C ASN A 6 -10.62 6.94 23.45
N TRP A 7 -9.35 6.86 23.04
CA TRP A 7 -8.31 6.10 23.75
C TRP A 7 -7.87 6.76 25.06
N GLY A 8 -7.98 8.09 25.16
CA GLY A 8 -7.69 8.83 26.40
C GLY A 8 -8.61 8.48 27.58
N ARG A 9 -9.78 7.89 27.35
CA ARG A 9 -10.67 7.39 28.41
C ARG A 9 -10.20 6.08 29.03
N LEU A 10 -9.29 5.36 28.39
CA LEU A 10 -8.71 4.12 28.89
C LEU A 10 -7.38 4.32 29.62
N GLY A 11 -6.99 5.57 29.91
CA GLY A 11 -5.77 5.89 30.66
C GLY A 11 -4.47 5.62 29.90
N MET A 12 -4.52 5.26 28.62
CA MET A 12 -3.35 5.10 27.77
C MET A 12 -2.93 6.45 27.21
N LYS A 13 -1.77 6.99 27.64
CA LYS A 13 -1.13 8.14 27.04
C LYS A 13 -0.54 7.70 25.70
N CYS A 14 -1.26 7.92 24.60
CA CYS A 14 -0.69 7.77 23.26
C CYS A 14 0.20 8.99 22.98
N ASN A 15 1.51 8.80 22.98
CA ASN A 15 2.51 9.81 22.57
C ASN A 15 2.68 9.76 21.03
N TRP A 16 1.58 9.81 20.27
CA TRP A 16 1.64 9.84 18.82
C TRP A 16 1.93 11.26 18.35
N THR A 17 2.66 11.36 17.25
CA THR A 17 3.02 12.65 16.63
C THR A 17 2.31 12.80 15.30
N THR A 18 1.81 14.00 15.01
CA THR A 18 1.24 14.29 13.69
C THR A 18 2.36 14.58 12.69
N LYS A 19 2.38 13.86 11.56
CA LYS A 19 3.31 14.07 10.44
C LYS A 19 2.57 14.03 9.11
N LYS A 20 3.12 14.67 8.09
CA LYS A 20 2.62 14.49 6.71
C LYS A 20 2.95 13.09 6.20
N LEU A 21 2.07 12.52 5.35
CA LEU A 21 2.35 11.22 4.75
C LEU A 21 3.68 11.22 3.97
N SER A 22 4.04 12.33 3.32
CA SER A 22 5.32 12.52 2.63
C SER A 22 6.54 12.56 3.55
N GLU A 23 6.37 12.77 4.85
CA GLU A 23 7.44 12.71 5.85
C GLU A 23 7.68 11.31 6.38
N ILE A 24 6.73 10.40 6.18
CA ILE A 24 6.80 9.01 6.65
C ILE A 24 6.92 7.99 5.52
N ALA A 25 6.71 8.39 4.27
CA ALA A 25 6.84 7.52 3.11
C ALA A 25 7.45 8.26 1.92
N ASN A 26 8.40 7.62 1.24
CA ASN A 26 8.83 8.05 -0.08
C ASN A 26 7.74 7.68 -1.10
N ILE A 27 7.12 8.70 -1.70
CA ILE A 27 6.05 8.52 -2.68
C ILE A 27 6.64 8.49 -4.08
N ASN A 28 6.32 7.42 -4.84
CA ASN A 28 6.86 7.15 -6.17
C ASN A 28 8.40 7.18 -6.20
N PRO A 29 9.08 6.36 -5.39
CA PRO A 29 10.54 6.33 -5.34
C PRO A 29 11.11 6.02 -6.72
N ARG A 30 12.26 6.63 -7.03
CA ARG A 30 12.93 6.45 -8.33
C ARG A 30 13.68 5.13 -8.35
N GLU A 31 13.29 4.24 -9.25
CA GLU A 31 13.98 2.98 -9.52
C GLU A 31 14.38 2.88 -11.00
N ARG A 32 15.33 1.99 -11.31
CA ARG A 32 15.83 1.82 -12.68
C ARG A 32 15.57 0.40 -13.18
N ILE A 33 14.93 0.29 -14.31
CA ILE A 33 14.88 -0.90 -15.17
C ILE A 33 15.26 -0.40 -16.55
N GLY A 34 16.23 -1.05 -17.21
CA GLY A 34 16.62 -0.73 -18.58
C GLY A 34 15.45 -1.00 -19.53
N LYS A 35 15.27 -0.14 -20.53
CA LYS A 35 14.29 -0.40 -21.59
C LYS A 35 14.64 -1.70 -22.32
N GLY A 36 13.66 -2.56 -22.55
CA GLY A 36 13.86 -3.86 -23.18
C GLY A 36 14.25 -4.99 -22.21
N VAL A 37 14.56 -4.69 -20.95
CA VAL A 37 14.86 -5.73 -19.94
C VAL A 37 13.57 -6.44 -19.56
N VAL A 38 13.60 -7.78 -19.56
CA VAL A 38 12.50 -8.61 -19.05
C VAL A 38 12.53 -8.59 -17.53
N ALA A 39 11.44 -8.17 -16.91
CA ALA A 39 11.29 -8.05 -15.46
C ALA A 39 9.90 -8.51 -15.02
N LYS A 40 9.73 -8.74 -13.72
CA LYS A 40 8.42 -9.05 -13.13
C LYS A 40 7.51 -7.84 -13.21
N LYS A 41 6.37 -8.04 -13.86
CA LYS A 41 5.30 -7.06 -13.97
C LYS A 41 4.11 -7.49 -13.12
N ILE A 42 3.57 -6.54 -12.35
CA ILE A 42 2.32 -6.72 -11.62
C ILE A 42 1.24 -5.89 -12.32
N PRO A 43 0.40 -6.53 -13.15
CA PRO A 43 -0.72 -5.86 -13.80
C PRO A 43 -1.81 -5.47 -12.80
N MET A 44 -2.60 -4.43 -13.11
CA MET A 44 -3.66 -3.93 -12.24
C MET A 44 -4.78 -4.96 -11.97
N ASP A 45 -5.05 -5.83 -12.93
CA ASP A 45 -6.06 -6.90 -12.82
C ASP A 45 -5.64 -8.00 -11.86
N LYS A 46 -4.33 -8.18 -11.62
CA LYS A 46 -3.78 -9.16 -10.66
C LYS A 46 -3.88 -8.72 -9.21
N LEU A 47 -4.12 -7.44 -8.93
CA LEU A 47 -4.41 -7.00 -7.57
C LEU A 47 -5.83 -7.41 -7.16
N GLN A 48 -5.92 -8.18 -6.07
CA GLN A 48 -7.19 -8.56 -5.48
C GLN A 48 -7.73 -7.42 -4.58
N PRO A 49 -9.04 -7.14 -4.60
CA PRO A 49 -9.66 -6.15 -3.71
C PRO A 49 -9.42 -6.47 -2.24
N PHE A 50 -8.92 -5.49 -1.49
CA PHE A 50 -8.68 -5.60 -0.05
C PHE A 50 -7.75 -6.75 0.38
N CYS A 51 -6.88 -7.21 -0.51
CA CYS A 51 -5.89 -8.23 -0.23
C CYS A 51 -4.48 -7.62 -0.18
N ARG A 52 -3.71 -8.03 0.85
CA ARG A 52 -2.32 -7.61 1.02
C ARG A 52 -1.43 -8.22 -0.06
N ASP A 53 -1.60 -9.51 -0.27
CA ASP A 53 -0.69 -10.30 -1.07
C ASP A 53 -1.04 -10.23 -2.57
N ILE A 54 0.00 -10.34 -3.38
CA ILE A 54 -0.11 -10.35 -4.84
C ILE A 54 -0.07 -11.81 -5.28
N PRO A 55 -1.18 -12.38 -5.78
CA PRO A 55 -1.25 -13.78 -6.10
C PRO A 55 -0.45 -14.16 -7.35
N GLU A 56 -0.31 -13.23 -8.30
CA GLU A 56 0.28 -13.50 -9.60
C GLU A 56 1.05 -12.30 -10.14
N PHE A 57 2.10 -12.60 -10.87
CA PHE A 57 2.86 -11.65 -11.70
C PHE A 57 3.15 -12.27 -13.06
N VAL A 58 3.56 -11.46 -14.03
CA VAL A 58 4.00 -11.93 -15.35
C VAL A 58 5.42 -11.43 -15.62
N PHE A 59 6.17 -12.16 -16.44
CA PHE A 59 7.42 -11.67 -16.99
C PHE A 59 7.14 -10.92 -18.28
N GLU A 60 7.56 -9.66 -18.36
CA GLU A 60 7.34 -8.83 -19.55
C GLU A 60 8.53 -7.89 -19.76
N GLU A 61 8.80 -7.58 -21.04
CA GLU A 61 9.78 -6.57 -21.42
C GLU A 61 9.36 -5.20 -20.93
N TYR A 62 10.25 -4.51 -20.17
CA TYR A 62 9.96 -3.18 -19.67
C TYR A 62 9.91 -2.15 -20.81
N LYS A 63 8.73 -1.63 -21.07
CA LYS A 63 8.46 -0.55 -22.03
C LYS A 63 7.96 0.73 -21.36
N GLY A 64 7.64 0.64 -20.07
CA GLY A 64 7.12 1.74 -19.25
C GLY A 64 6.32 1.20 -18.07
N GLY A 65 5.91 2.10 -17.18
CA GLY A 65 5.15 1.74 -15.98
C GLY A 65 5.84 2.17 -14.69
N THR A 66 5.10 2.10 -13.60
CA THR A 66 5.60 2.45 -12.26
C THR A 66 6.46 1.33 -11.73
N LYS A 67 7.62 1.67 -11.15
CA LYS A 67 8.61 0.72 -10.63
C LYS A 67 8.53 0.64 -9.11
N PHE A 68 8.85 -0.52 -8.57
CA PHE A 68 8.79 -0.78 -7.12
C PHE A 68 9.75 -1.91 -6.73
N LYS A 69 9.96 -2.06 -5.43
CA LYS A 69 10.74 -3.13 -4.78
C LYS A 69 9.91 -3.86 -3.74
N ASN A 70 10.43 -4.99 -3.25
CA ASN A 70 9.84 -5.65 -2.08
C ASN A 70 9.74 -4.69 -0.89
N GLY A 71 8.65 -4.81 -0.15
CA GLY A 71 8.31 -3.93 0.98
C GLY A 71 7.56 -2.65 0.58
N ASP A 72 7.52 -2.28 -0.70
CA ASP A 72 6.72 -1.16 -1.17
C ASP A 72 5.22 -1.49 -1.11
N THR A 73 4.41 -0.47 -0.85
CA THR A 73 2.96 -0.54 -1.02
C THR A 73 2.58 0.09 -2.35
N ILE A 74 1.89 -0.66 -3.20
CA ILE A 74 1.34 -0.17 -4.47
C ILE A 74 -0.17 0.06 -4.32
N MET A 75 -0.63 1.25 -4.63
CA MET A 75 -2.02 1.67 -4.56
C MET A 75 -2.51 2.09 -5.94
N ALA A 76 -3.64 1.55 -6.38
CA ALA A 76 -4.31 2.06 -7.58
C ALA A 76 -4.69 3.53 -7.40
N ARG A 77 -4.46 4.35 -8.43
CA ARG A 77 -4.82 5.78 -8.41
C ARG A 77 -6.02 6.13 -9.29
N ILE A 78 -6.62 5.15 -9.96
CA ILE A 78 -7.66 5.37 -10.96
C ILE A 78 -8.99 4.71 -10.55
N THR A 79 -10.11 5.35 -10.94
CA THR A 79 -11.47 4.79 -10.88
C THR A 79 -11.59 3.58 -11.84
N PRO A 80 -12.29 2.47 -11.45
CA PRO A 80 -12.85 2.20 -10.13
C PRO A 80 -11.90 1.41 -9.21
N CYS A 81 -10.62 1.27 -9.62
CA CYS A 81 -9.68 0.34 -8.99
C CYS A 81 -9.43 0.68 -7.50
N LEU A 82 -9.19 1.96 -7.16
CA LEU A 82 -9.01 2.34 -5.75
C LEU A 82 -10.30 2.20 -4.94
N GLU A 83 -11.42 2.56 -5.52
CA GLU A 83 -12.75 2.43 -4.90
C GLU A 83 -13.06 0.96 -4.59
N ASN A 84 -12.56 0.04 -5.42
CA ASN A 84 -12.64 -1.40 -5.21
C ASN A 84 -11.52 -1.95 -4.29
N GLY A 85 -10.72 -1.08 -3.65
CA GLY A 85 -9.73 -1.50 -2.67
C GLY A 85 -8.47 -2.16 -3.24
N LYS A 86 -8.09 -1.85 -4.49
CA LYS A 86 -6.85 -2.37 -5.09
C LYS A 86 -5.62 -1.66 -4.53
N VAL A 87 -5.13 -2.19 -3.42
CA VAL A 87 -3.90 -1.83 -2.74
C VAL A 87 -3.20 -3.12 -2.34
N ALA A 88 -1.91 -3.26 -2.58
CA ALA A 88 -1.18 -4.45 -2.20
C ALA A 88 0.24 -4.12 -1.70
N LYS A 89 0.82 -5.03 -0.93
CA LYS A 89 2.22 -4.98 -0.51
C LYS A 89 3.05 -5.85 -1.45
N VAL A 90 4.13 -5.29 -1.98
CA VAL A 90 5.04 -6.03 -2.88
C VAL A 90 5.90 -6.97 -2.05
N SER A 91 5.82 -8.27 -2.35
CA SER A 91 6.57 -9.35 -1.68
C SER A 91 7.02 -10.46 -2.65
N VAL A 92 6.73 -10.31 -3.94
CA VAL A 92 6.94 -11.37 -4.96
C VAL A 92 8.24 -11.23 -5.74
N LEU A 93 9.05 -10.23 -5.43
CA LEU A 93 10.33 -9.98 -6.08
C LEU A 93 11.45 -10.76 -5.37
N ASN A 94 12.58 -10.94 -6.03
CA ASN A 94 13.80 -11.43 -5.39
C ASN A 94 14.49 -10.28 -4.62
N ASP A 95 15.53 -10.59 -3.87
CA ASP A 95 16.36 -9.60 -3.21
C ASP A 95 16.96 -8.64 -4.25
N ASP A 96 16.91 -7.34 -3.98
CA ASP A 96 17.36 -6.25 -4.86
C ASP A 96 16.68 -6.16 -6.24
N GLU A 97 15.75 -7.06 -6.56
CA GLU A 97 14.98 -7.00 -7.81
C GLU A 97 14.06 -5.78 -7.84
N VAL A 98 13.98 -5.16 -9.02
CA VAL A 98 13.03 -4.09 -9.31
C VAL A 98 11.95 -4.65 -10.22
N GLY A 99 10.71 -4.64 -9.72
CA GLY A 99 9.52 -4.94 -10.51
C GLY A 99 8.87 -3.68 -11.08
N PHE A 100 7.91 -3.87 -11.95
CA PHE A 100 7.12 -2.78 -12.50
C PHE A 100 5.64 -3.15 -12.64
N GLY A 101 4.82 -2.16 -12.93
CA GLY A 101 3.38 -2.38 -13.11
C GLY A 101 2.71 -1.23 -13.84
N SER A 102 1.42 -1.09 -13.63
CA SER A 102 0.62 -0.04 -14.26
C SER A 102 1.17 1.36 -13.97
N THR A 103 1.10 2.25 -14.94
CA THR A 103 1.33 3.70 -14.73
C THR A 103 0.29 4.32 -13.79
N GLU A 104 -0.80 3.60 -13.52
CA GLU A 104 -1.87 4.02 -12.61
C GLU A 104 -1.65 3.50 -11.17
N TYR A 105 -0.41 3.21 -10.78
CA TYR A 105 -0.01 2.99 -9.40
C TYR A 105 0.62 4.23 -8.77
N ILE A 106 0.31 4.47 -7.50
CA ILE A 106 1.13 5.26 -6.58
C ILE A 106 1.88 4.26 -5.70
N VAL A 107 3.18 4.45 -5.57
CA VAL A 107 4.06 3.61 -4.74
C VAL A 107 4.42 4.35 -3.48
N PHE A 108 4.32 3.68 -2.34
CA PHE A 108 4.73 4.19 -1.04
C PHE A 108 5.80 3.27 -0.46
N ARG A 109 6.95 3.83 -0.16
CA ARG A 109 8.07 3.13 0.48
C ARG A 109 8.30 3.69 1.87
N ALA A 110 8.34 2.83 2.87
CA ALA A 110 8.67 3.21 4.23
C ALA A 110 10.05 3.88 4.31
N ILE A 111 10.17 4.89 5.17
CA ILE A 111 11.44 5.57 5.44
C ILE A 111 12.08 4.90 6.65
N ASN A 112 13.29 4.38 6.46
CA ASN A 112 14.02 3.69 7.52
C ASN A 112 14.14 4.55 8.79
N GLY A 113 13.83 3.95 9.94
CA GLY A 113 13.84 4.63 11.24
C GLY A 113 12.65 5.56 11.50
N VAL A 114 11.80 5.82 10.51
CA VAL A 114 10.62 6.69 10.64
C VAL A 114 9.33 5.89 10.57
N SER A 115 9.21 5.01 9.58
CA SER A 115 8.02 4.18 9.40
C SER A 115 8.37 2.71 9.18
N ASP A 116 7.50 1.84 9.68
CA ASP A 116 7.55 0.40 9.43
C ASP A 116 6.76 0.06 8.16
N SER A 117 7.24 -0.88 7.35
CA SER A 117 6.63 -1.17 6.05
C SER A 117 5.27 -1.89 6.16
N ASP A 118 5.07 -2.73 7.17
CA ASP A 118 3.77 -3.37 7.40
C ASP A 118 2.76 -2.35 7.93
N PHE A 119 3.17 -1.55 8.91
CA PHE A 119 2.34 -0.45 9.43
C PHE A 119 1.93 0.52 8.31
N LEU A 120 2.88 0.92 7.45
CA LEU A 120 2.60 1.82 6.33
C LEU A 120 1.56 1.22 5.37
N TYR A 121 1.68 -0.07 5.03
CA TYR A 121 0.68 -0.74 4.20
C TYR A 121 -0.73 -0.61 4.79
N TYR A 122 -0.91 -0.95 6.06
CA TYR A 122 -2.22 -0.87 6.71
C TYR A 122 -2.71 0.57 6.87
N MET A 123 -1.80 1.52 7.08
CA MET A 123 -2.13 2.95 7.08
C MET A 123 -2.67 3.40 5.72
N ILE A 124 -2.02 3.03 4.62
CA ILE A 124 -2.47 3.33 3.26
C ILE A 124 -3.85 2.71 2.97
N CYS A 125 -4.09 1.48 3.42
CA CYS A 125 -5.39 0.80 3.28
C CYS A 125 -6.49 1.42 4.13
N SER A 126 -6.13 2.12 5.21
CA SER A 126 -7.08 2.65 6.19
C SER A 126 -7.97 3.77 5.63
N PRO A 127 -9.14 4.00 6.23
CA PRO A 127 -9.99 5.13 5.87
C PRO A 127 -9.32 6.50 6.01
N VAL A 128 -8.25 6.62 6.84
CA VAL A 128 -7.50 7.86 7.05
C VAL A 128 -6.81 8.33 5.77
N VAL A 129 -6.26 7.40 4.99
CA VAL A 129 -5.61 7.70 3.69
C VAL A 129 -6.55 7.44 2.52
N ARG A 130 -7.21 6.29 2.49
CA ARG A 130 -8.03 5.87 1.35
C ARG A 130 -9.20 6.81 1.07
N ASN A 131 -9.95 7.26 2.09
CA ASN A 131 -11.10 8.13 1.88
C ASN A 131 -10.73 9.51 1.32
N PRO A 132 -9.71 10.24 1.86
CA PRO A 132 -9.23 11.46 1.23
C PRO A 132 -8.67 11.23 -0.18
N ALA A 133 -7.97 10.13 -0.43
CA ALA A 133 -7.47 9.78 -1.77
C ALA A 133 -8.63 9.69 -2.78
N ILE A 134 -9.70 8.94 -2.47
CA ILE A 134 -10.89 8.83 -3.31
C ILE A 134 -11.56 10.20 -3.50
N LYS A 135 -11.71 10.98 -2.44
CA LYS A 135 -12.31 12.31 -2.52
C LYS A 135 -11.49 13.31 -3.34
N SER A 136 -10.19 13.09 -3.47
CA SER A 136 -9.29 13.94 -4.26
C SER A 136 -9.32 13.64 -5.75
N MET A 137 -10.04 12.59 -6.18
CA MET A 137 -10.05 12.16 -7.56
C MET A 137 -10.62 13.21 -8.50
N VAL A 138 -9.92 13.49 -9.58
CA VAL A 138 -10.32 14.43 -10.65
C VAL A 138 -10.17 13.78 -12.03
N GLY A 139 -10.95 14.24 -12.97
CA GLY A 139 -10.96 13.75 -14.35
C GLY A 139 -12.37 13.51 -14.88
N SER A 140 -12.46 12.99 -16.10
CA SER A 140 -13.74 12.62 -16.72
C SER A 140 -14.36 11.40 -16.02
N SER A 141 -15.68 11.28 -16.13
CA SER A 141 -16.40 10.13 -15.56
C SER A 141 -15.76 8.80 -16.00
N GLY A 142 -15.55 7.89 -15.03
CA GLY A 142 -14.93 6.59 -15.27
C GLY A 142 -13.40 6.58 -15.45
N ARG A 143 -12.74 7.75 -15.48
CA ARG A 143 -11.27 7.89 -15.60
C ARG A 143 -10.69 8.91 -14.64
N GLN A 144 -11.27 9.04 -13.47
CA GLN A 144 -10.77 9.94 -12.44
C GLN A 144 -9.49 9.37 -11.80
N ARG A 145 -8.58 10.27 -11.40
CA ARG A 145 -7.30 9.92 -10.80
C ARG A 145 -7.07 10.68 -9.52
N VAL A 146 -6.52 9.98 -8.54
CA VAL A 146 -6.07 10.55 -7.26
C VAL A 146 -5.07 11.68 -7.50
N GLN A 147 -5.27 12.78 -6.82
CA GLN A 147 -4.27 13.85 -6.72
C GLN A 147 -3.21 13.46 -5.70
N THR A 148 -2.03 13.06 -6.20
CA THR A 148 -0.94 12.55 -5.35
C THR A 148 -0.52 13.57 -4.29
N ASP A 149 -0.54 14.86 -4.62
CA ASP A 149 -0.16 15.94 -3.68
C ASP A 149 -1.13 16.04 -2.51
N VAL A 150 -2.43 15.78 -2.74
CA VAL A 150 -3.42 15.74 -1.66
C VAL A 150 -3.09 14.61 -0.69
N VAL A 151 -2.78 13.43 -1.23
CA VAL A 151 -2.39 12.26 -0.41
C VAL A 151 -1.08 12.50 0.33
N ALA A 152 -0.08 13.08 -0.33
CA ALA A 152 1.22 13.38 0.24
C ALA A 152 1.14 14.34 1.45
N ASN A 153 0.18 15.26 1.42
CA ASN A 153 -0.04 16.28 2.46
C ASN A 153 -1.03 15.87 3.56
N LEU A 154 -1.50 14.62 3.58
CA LEU A 154 -2.38 14.15 4.66
C LEU A 154 -1.65 14.14 6.00
N ASP A 155 -2.32 14.65 7.02
CA ASP A 155 -1.86 14.57 8.41
C ASP A 155 -2.12 13.16 8.95
N ILE A 156 -1.06 12.50 9.37
CA ILE A 156 -1.06 11.13 9.90
C ILE A 156 -0.64 11.17 11.36
N GLU A 157 -1.47 10.62 12.22
CA GLU A 157 -1.10 10.36 13.62
C GLU A 157 -0.16 9.14 13.65
N LEU A 158 1.12 9.38 13.95
CA LEU A 158 2.18 8.39 13.84
C LEU A 158 2.63 7.92 15.22
N PRO A 159 2.50 6.62 15.53
CA PRO A 159 3.09 6.00 16.72
C PRO A 159 4.62 6.01 16.66
N HIS A 160 5.26 5.79 17.80
CA HIS A 160 6.70 5.48 17.82
C HIS A 160 7.00 4.21 17.02
N ILE A 161 8.19 4.12 16.41
CA ILE A 161 8.55 3.04 15.47
C ILE A 161 8.35 1.62 16.06
N GLU A 162 8.63 1.41 17.35
CA GLU A 162 8.42 0.13 18.01
C GLU A 162 6.93 -0.23 18.13
N GLU A 163 6.07 0.76 18.32
CA GLU A 163 4.63 0.56 18.35
C GLU A 163 4.09 0.30 16.94
N GLN A 164 4.61 0.99 15.91
CA GLN A 164 4.29 0.72 14.51
C GLN A 164 4.58 -0.74 14.16
N ARG A 165 5.76 -1.25 14.52
CA ARG A 165 6.15 -2.65 14.29
C ARG A 165 5.19 -3.64 14.96
N LYS A 166 4.77 -3.36 16.20
CA LYS A 166 3.80 -4.20 16.93
C LYS A 166 2.44 -4.19 16.23
N ILE A 167 1.93 -3.00 15.85
CA ILE A 167 0.66 -2.87 15.14
C ILE A 167 0.74 -3.58 13.78
N GLY A 168 1.78 -3.30 12.99
CA GLY A 168 1.99 -3.93 11.69
C GLY A 168 2.07 -5.45 11.77
N SER A 169 2.83 -5.98 12.75
CA SER A 169 2.97 -7.43 12.92
C SER A 169 1.65 -8.12 13.31
N VAL A 170 0.84 -7.51 14.18
CA VAL A 170 -0.48 -8.08 14.55
C VAL A 170 -1.41 -8.11 13.34
N LEU A 171 -1.49 -7.01 12.58
CA LEU A 171 -2.35 -6.94 11.39
C LEU A 171 -1.88 -7.91 10.31
N ARG A 172 -0.55 -8.06 10.13
CA ARG A 172 0.02 -9.05 9.22
C ARG A 172 -0.37 -10.48 9.60
N LEU A 173 -0.28 -10.84 10.89
CA LEU A 173 -0.69 -12.17 11.36
C LEU A 173 -2.17 -12.45 11.08
N LEU A 174 -3.03 -11.44 11.14
CA LEU A 174 -4.45 -11.59 10.76
C LEU A 174 -4.61 -11.87 9.27
N ASP A 175 -3.91 -11.14 8.40
CA ASP A 175 -3.93 -11.40 6.95
C ASP A 175 -3.35 -12.78 6.61
N ASP A 176 -2.23 -13.18 7.26
CA ASP A 176 -1.64 -14.51 7.10
C ASP A 176 -2.66 -15.60 7.47
N LYS A 177 -3.42 -15.41 8.54
CA LYS A 177 -4.49 -16.32 8.96
C LYS A 177 -5.63 -16.40 7.94
N ILE A 178 -6.03 -15.26 7.38
CA ILE A 178 -7.06 -15.19 6.33
C ILE A 178 -6.57 -15.94 5.08
N ALA A 179 -5.33 -15.73 4.66
CA ALA A 179 -4.75 -16.40 3.50
C ALA A 179 -4.74 -17.93 3.68
N ILE A 180 -4.27 -18.43 4.83
CA ILE A 180 -4.26 -19.86 5.16
C ILE A 180 -5.69 -20.44 5.17
N ASN A 181 -6.64 -19.75 5.77
CA ASN A 181 -8.03 -20.21 5.80
C ASN A 181 -8.64 -20.30 4.39
N ASN A 182 -8.34 -19.34 3.53
CA ASN A 182 -8.78 -19.36 2.14
C ASN A 182 -8.16 -20.53 1.36
N GLU A 183 -6.87 -20.81 1.57
CA GLU A 183 -6.21 -21.98 0.96
C GLU A 183 -6.85 -23.29 1.42
N ILE A 184 -7.09 -23.46 2.73
CA ILE A 184 -7.78 -24.63 3.28
C ILE A 184 -9.18 -24.79 2.65
N ASN A 185 -9.96 -23.73 2.57
CA ASN A 185 -11.29 -23.77 1.99
C ASN A 185 -11.26 -24.15 0.51
N ASN A 186 -10.31 -23.63 -0.26
CA ASN A 186 -10.15 -23.98 -1.67
C ASN A 186 -9.79 -25.46 -1.84
N ASN A 187 -8.92 -26.00 -0.99
CA ASN A 187 -8.52 -27.43 -1.02
C ASN A 187 -9.66 -28.37 -0.57
N LEU A 188 -10.57 -27.91 0.29
CA LEU A 188 -11.74 -28.69 0.71
C LEU A 188 -12.87 -28.69 -0.33
N ALA A 189 -12.87 -27.71 -1.24
CA ALA A 189 -13.88 -27.60 -2.30
C ALA A 189 -13.49 -28.27 -3.62
N ALA A 190 -12.24 -28.75 -3.74
CA ALA A 190 -11.70 -29.45 -4.90
C ALA A 190 -11.84 -30.95 -4.75
#